data_3b3221822fdf958a4d7da7568106027f
#
_entry.id   3b3221822fdf958a4d7da7568106027f
#
_cell.length_a   1.000
_cell.length_b   1.000
_cell.length_c   1.000
_cell.angle_alpha   90.00
_cell.angle_beta   90.00
_cell.angle_gamma   90.00
#
_symmetry.space_group_name_H-M   'P 1'
#
loop_
_entity.id
_entity.type
_entity.pdbx_description
1 polymer ?
#
loop_
_entity_poly.entity_id
_entity_poly.type
_entity_poly.pdbx_seq_one_letter_code
_entity_poly.pdbx_strand_id
1 'polypeptide(L)'
;NGGYLFLQKVYHELGLDKICKKIEKKHKNEYDLNEILSMLLYTRVLYPGSKRSSLEDAKRFIEQPKANIHQVYRALSLFAEEMDDIQAAVYKNSLKLGKRNASVIYYDCTNYYFESEEECGLRQYGHSKESRPNPIVQMGLFTDKDGIPLAFCINPGNKAETTTLKPLEDKLREKFGISKVVVCTDGGLASYENRLNDHVGERAFITVQSLKKIEKHLQEWALKTTGWKLVNFQGKNGPELSEIEYDLTQLDSQKYADALFCRERWIKTRLSKTGEELEQRLIVTFSFKYRDYLRHTREKQIARANEIIDKGAAGKLGKSQNDPKRFIKQESCTEDGELAGIKTFSLNQEMIEQEERFDGFYGICTDLEDNAAEIIKLNGGRWIIEDCFR
;
A
#
# COMPACT_ATOMS: atom_id res chain seq x y z
N ASN A 1 27.88 13.38 -22.99
CA ASN A 1 26.49 13.62 -22.69
C ASN A 1 26.37 14.51 -21.43
N GLY A 2 25.73 15.68 -21.57
CA GLY A 2 25.55 16.66 -20.47
C GLY A 2 24.19 16.57 -19.75
N GLY A 3 23.33 15.61 -20.13
CA GLY A 3 21.98 15.50 -19.56
C GLY A 3 21.97 15.26 -18.05
N TYR A 4 23.00 14.65 -17.50
CA TYR A 4 23.14 14.42 -16.05
C TYR A 4 23.37 15.70 -15.24
N LEU A 5 23.78 16.81 -15.85
CA LEU A 5 24.04 18.07 -15.14
C LEU A 5 22.81 18.62 -14.41
N PHE A 6 21.61 18.38 -14.94
CA PHE A 6 20.37 18.70 -14.24
C PHE A 6 20.18 17.87 -12.96
N LEU A 7 20.52 16.58 -13.02
CA LEU A 7 20.48 15.68 -11.86
C LEU A 7 21.57 16.05 -10.85
N GLN A 8 22.75 16.47 -11.32
CA GLN A 8 23.87 16.91 -10.48
C GLN A 8 23.46 18.09 -9.59
N LYS A 9 22.70 19.04 -10.13
CA LYS A 9 22.18 20.17 -9.34
C LYS A 9 21.34 19.65 -8.17
N VAL A 10 20.34 18.80 -8.42
CA VAL A 10 19.47 18.22 -7.38
C VAL A 10 20.28 17.38 -6.39
N TYR A 11 21.27 16.63 -6.87
CA TYR A 11 22.16 15.81 -6.05
C TYR A 11 22.91 16.67 -5.00
N HIS A 12 23.46 17.79 -5.41
CA HIS A 12 24.17 18.73 -4.51
C HIS A 12 23.21 19.50 -3.59
N GLU A 13 22.05 19.90 -4.09
CA GLU A 13 21.00 20.55 -3.29
C GLU A 13 20.48 19.63 -2.18
N LEU A 14 20.35 18.33 -2.44
CA LEU A 14 20.06 17.30 -1.45
C LEU A 14 21.25 16.98 -0.54
N GLY A 15 22.45 17.52 -0.83
CA GLY A 15 23.64 17.37 -0.01
C GLY A 15 24.22 15.97 0.00
N LEU A 16 23.98 15.17 -1.04
CA LEU A 16 24.44 13.78 -1.15
C LEU A 16 25.98 13.71 -1.17
N ASP A 17 26.64 14.68 -1.77
CA ASP A 17 28.10 14.85 -1.72
C ASP A 17 28.65 14.98 -0.29
N LYS A 18 27.96 15.74 0.56
CA LYS A 18 28.34 15.93 1.98
C LYS A 18 28.07 14.68 2.80
N ILE A 19 26.99 13.97 2.49
CA ILE A 19 26.65 12.69 3.12
C ILE A 19 27.74 11.66 2.80
N CYS A 20 28.14 11.52 1.52
CA CYS A 20 29.23 10.63 1.12
C CYS A 20 30.54 10.94 1.85
N LYS A 21 30.96 12.21 1.92
CA LYS A 21 32.14 12.62 2.67
C LYS A 21 32.08 12.28 4.15
N LYS A 22 30.91 12.35 4.78
CA LYS A 22 30.72 11.93 6.17
C LYS A 22 30.91 10.42 6.35
N ILE A 23 30.36 9.62 5.43
CA ILE A 23 30.51 8.17 5.43
C ILE A 23 31.96 7.76 5.19
N GLU A 24 32.64 8.38 4.22
CA GLU A 24 34.06 8.15 3.94
C GLU A 24 34.92 8.35 5.17
N LYS A 25 34.73 9.45 5.91
CA LYS A 25 35.45 9.73 7.16
C LYS A 25 35.15 8.68 8.24
N LYS A 26 33.91 8.25 8.37
CA LYS A 26 33.50 7.24 9.37
C LYS A 26 34.15 5.89 9.11
N HIS A 27 34.18 5.46 7.86
CA HIS A 27 34.67 4.14 7.44
C HIS A 27 36.12 4.13 6.96
N LYS A 28 36.81 5.29 6.97
CA LYS A 28 38.18 5.45 6.45
C LYS A 28 38.35 4.88 5.04
N ASN A 29 37.43 5.23 4.17
CA ASN A 29 37.31 4.64 2.83
C ASN A 29 38.42 5.20 1.90
N GLU A 30 38.98 4.33 1.04
CA GLU A 30 40.09 4.67 0.13
C GLU A 30 39.66 5.11 -1.27
N TYR A 31 38.34 4.96 -1.60
CA TYR A 31 37.77 5.32 -2.90
C TYR A 31 36.64 6.32 -2.74
N ASP A 32 36.37 7.10 -3.77
CA ASP A 32 35.39 8.19 -3.77
C ASP A 32 33.96 7.64 -3.81
N LEU A 33 33.28 7.68 -2.65
CA LEU A 33 31.87 7.27 -2.54
C LEU A 33 30.94 8.23 -3.26
N ASN A 34 31.30 9.52 -3.32
CA ASN A 34 30.50 10.53 -4.00
C ASN A 34 30.48 10.29 -5.51
N GLU A 35 31.64 9.95 -6.10
CA GLU A 35 31.74 9.57 -7.51
C GLU A 35 30.84 8.36 -7.82
N ILE A 36 30.93 7.32 -6.98
CA ILE A 36 30.15 6.10 -7.19
C ILE A 36 28.63 6.33 -7.02
N LEU A 37 28.22 7.04 -5.96
CA LEU A 37 26.80 7.28 -5.72
C LEU A 37 26.19 8.16 -6.82
N SER A 38 26.86 9.24 -7.20
CA SER A 38 26.39 10.14 -8.27
C SER A 38 26.29 9.41 -9.61
N MET A 39 27.30 8.64 -9.97
CA MET A 39 27.30 7.79 -11.17
C MET A 39 26.11 6.82 -11.17
N LEU A 40 25.87 6.10 -10.06
CA LEU A 40 24.78 5.15 -9.96
C LEU A 40 23.40 5.82 -10.06
N LEU A 41 23.22 6.98 -9.45
CA LEU A 41 21.97 7.74 -9.51
C LEU A 41 21.71 8.31 -10.90
N TYR A 42 22.71 8.94 -11.53
CA TYR A 42 22.53 9.53 -12.85
C TYR A 42 22.27 8.46 -13.91
N THR A 43 23.00 7.36 -13.86
CA THR A 43 22.76 6.24 -14.80
C THR A 43 21.42 5.55 -14.54
N ARG A 44 20.95 5.45 -13.29
CA ARG A 44 19.64 4.90 -12.98
C ARG A 44 18.52 5.69 -13.65
N VAL A 45 18.63 7.00 -13.72
CA VAL A 45 17.62 7.88 -14.34
C VAL A 45 17.76 7.90 -15.87
N LEU A 46 18.99 8.01 -16.39
CA LEU A 46 19.22 8.21 -17.82
C LEU A 46 19.34 6.91 -18.62
N TYR A 47 19.90 5.87 -18.02
CA TYR A 47 20.22 4.58 -18.64
C TYR A 47 19.97 3.43 -17.65
N PRO A 48 18.69 3.10 -17.33
CA PRO A 48 18.38 2.05 -16.37
C PRO A 48 18.99 0.70 -16.79
N GLY A 49 19.84 0.14 -15.94
CA GLY A 49 20.51 -1.12 -16.22
C GLY A 49 21.19 -1.75 -15.02
N SER A 50 22.02 -2.77 -15.26
CA SER A 50 22.82 -3.43 -14.23
C SER A 50 23.93 -2.49 -13.72
N LYS A 51 24.50 -2.79 -12.56
CA LYS A 51 25.63 -2.00 -12.01
C LYS A 51 26.84 -1.98 -12.97
N ARG A 52 27.07 -3.07 -13.70
CA ARG A 52 28.11 -3.16 -14.72
C ARG A 52 27.78 -2.27 -15.92
N SER A 53 26.54 -2.30 -16.40
CA SER A 53 26.08 -1.41 -17.47
C SER A 53 26.17 0.05 -17.04
N SER A 54 25.74 0.37 -15.82
CA SER A 54 25.84 1.74 -15.27
C SER A 54 27.26 2.31 -15.31
N LEU A 55 28.25 1.48 -14.97
CA LEU A 55 29.67 1.88 -15.03
C LEU A 55 30.14 2.16 -16.47
N GLU A 56 29.72 1.33 -17.44
CA GLU A 56 30.04 1.55 -18.84
C GLU A 56 29.32 2.76 -19.44
N ASP A 57 28.04 2.95 -19.11
CA ASP A 57 27.24 4.07 -19.60
C ASP A 57 27.73 5.42 -19.04
N ALA A 58 28.25 5.42 -17.82
CA ALA A 58 28.82 6.61 -17.20
C ALA A 58 30.11 7.12 -17.90
N LYS A 59 30.79 6.28 -18.66
CA LYS A 59 31.92 6.71 -19.51
C LYS A 59 31.50 7.72 -20.59
N ARG A 60 30.20 7.87 -20.85
CA ARG A 60 29.64 8.86 -21.78
C ARG A 60 29.42 10.23 -21.12
N PHE A 61 29.60 10.35 -19.80
CA PHE A 61 29.49 11.61 -19.09
C PHE A 61 30.74 12.47 -19.35
N ILE A 62 30.61 13.78 -19.15
CA ILE A 62 31.72 14.69 -19.24
C ILE A 62 32.75 14.37 -18.15
N GLU A 63 32.26 14.14 -16.92
CA GLU A 63 33.05 13.68 -15.79
C GLU A 63 32.95 12.16 -15.70
N GLN A 64 33.95 11.47 -16.21
CA GLN A 64 33.93 10.00 -16.22
C GLN A 64 34.37 9.44 -14.88
N PRO A 65 33.67 8.40 -14.35
CA PRO A 65 34.07 7.78 -13.11
C PRO A 65 35.38 7.00 -13.26
N LYS A 66 36.20 7.04 -12.23
CA LYS A 66 37.48 6.32 -12.13
C LYS A 66 37.31 4.99 -11.39
N ALA A 67 36.19 4.81 -10.70
CA ALA A 67 35.89 3.65 -9.91
C ALA A 67 35.81 2.38 -10.77
N ASN A 68 36.23 1.26 -10.22
CA ASN A 68 36.06 -0.07 -10.82
C ASN A 68 34.83 -0.78 -10.23
N ILE A 69 34.42 -1.87 -10.85
CA ILE A 69 33.21 -2.61 -10.46
C ILE A 69 33.27 -3.17 -9.03
N HIS A 70 34.44 -3.54 -8.53
CA HIS A 70 34.60 -4.04 -7.17
C HIS A 70 34.40 -2.94 -6.13
N GLN A 71 34.87 -1.72 -6.42
CA GLN A 71 34.63 -0.54 -5.59
C GLN A 71 33.12 -0.19 -5.58
N VAL A 72 32.45 -0.30 -6.73
CA VAL A 72 30.98 -0.11 -6.80
C VAL A 72 30.24 -1.05 -5.86
N TYR A 73 30.57 -2.35 -5.89
CA TYR A 73 29.91 -3.33 -4.99
C TYR A 73 30.23 -3.08 -3.51
N ARG A 74 31.47 -2.72 -3.17
CA ARG A 74 31.83 -2.35 -1.80
C ARG A 74 31.09 -1.10 -1.33
N ALA A 75 30.98 -0.09 -2.19
CA ALA A 75 30.20 1.12 -1.91
C ALA A 75 28.72 0.81 -1.63
N LEU A 76 28.11 -0.08 -2.39
CA LEU A 76 26.73 -0.52 -2.13
C LEU A 76 26.55 -1.15 -0.76
N SER A 77 27.52 -1.93 -0.26
CA SER A 77 27.49 -2.47 1.10
C SER A 77 27.53 -1.38 2.15
N LEU A 78 28.40 -0.37 1.98
CA LEU A 78 28.47 0.78 2.88
C LEU A 78 27.18 1.64 2.83
N PHE A 79 26.60 1.86 1.67
CA PHE A 79 25.32 2.57 1.56
C PHE A 79 24.17 1.79 2.21
N ALA A 80 24.18 0.46 2.15
CA ALA A 80 23.20 -0.36 2.84
C ALA A 80 23.33 -0.28 4.36
N GLU A 81 24.57 -0.25 4.87
CA GLU A 81 24.86 -0.09 6.30
C GLU A 81 24.43 1.30 6.82
N GLU A 82 24.67 2.35 6.04
CA GLU A 82 24.34 3.74 6.38
C GLU A 82 22.96 4.20 5.86
N MET A 83 22.14 3.28 5.36
CA MET A 83 20.90 3.57 4.65
C MET A 83 19.96 4.48 5.43
N ASP A 84 19.80 4.24 6.73
CA ASP A 84 18.88 5.01 7.57
C ASP A 84 19.33 6.45 7.77
N ASP A 85 20.64 6.65 7.97
CA ASP A 85 21.22 7.98 8.15
C ASP A 85 21.24 8.76 6.83
N ILE A 86 21.43 8.07 5.69
CA ILE A 86 21.32 8.66 4.35
C ILE A 86 19.89 9.16 4.14
N GLN A 87 18.88 8.32 4.37
CA GLN A 87 17.46 8.68 4.20
C GLN A 87 17.08 9.88 5.07
N ALA A 88 17.45 9.86 6.36
CA ALA A 88 17.15 10.94 7.29
C ALA A 88 17.80 12.26 6.87
N ALA A 89 19.07 12.22 6.40
CA ALA A 89 19.77 13.40 5.92
C ALA A 89 19.17 13.95 4.63
N VAL A 90 18.79 13.08 3.68
CA VAL A 90 18.12 13.48 2.43
C VAL A 90 16.76 14.11 2.74
N TYR A 91 15.97 13.52 3.61
CA TYR A 91 14.70 14.13 4.05
C TYR A 91 14.91 15.52 4.63
N LYS A 92 15.83 15.66 5.60
CA LYS A 92 16.13 16.94 6.24
C LYS A 92 16.59 18.02 5.23
N ASN A 93 17.36 17.64 4.23
CA ASN A 93 17.83 18.56 3.21
C ASN A 93 16.71 18.90 2.20
N SER A 94 15.81 17.95 1.90
CA SER A 94 14.67 18.20 1.01
C SER A 94 13.70 19.25 1.53
N LEU A 95 13.62 19.46 2.86
CA LEU A 95 12.84 20.53 3.47
C LEU A 95 13.28 21.95 3.04
N LYS A 96 14.51 22.08 2.55
CA LYS A 96 15.06 23.35 2.05
C LYS A 96 14.73 23.59 0.58
N LEU A 97 14.41 22.55 -0.16
CA LEU A 97 14.11 22.60 -1.61
C LEU A 97 12.65 22.91 -1.91
N GLY A 98 11.76 22.59 -0.99
CA GLY A 98 10.33 22.81 -1.14
C GLY A 98 9.55 22.53 0.12
N LYS A 99 8.27 22.87 0.10
CA LYS A 99 7.37 22.53 1.19
C LYS A 99 7.10 21.02 1.16
N ARG A 100 7.51 20.33 2.20
CA ARG A 100 7.16 18.92 2.45
C ARG A 100 5.99 18.87 3.42
N ASN A 101 4.96 18.11 3.10
CA ASN A 101 3.79 17.96 3.95
C ASN A 101 3.74 16.54 4.55
N ALA A 102 4.45 16.37 5.65
CA ALA A 102 4.51 15.11 6.39
C ALA A 102 3.44 15.00 7.51
N SER A 103 2.42 15.88 7.54
CA SER A 103 1.32 15.76 8.49
C SER A 103 0.44 14.54 8.24
N VAL A 104 0.37 14.12 6.98
CA VAL A 104 -0.23 12.85 6.54
C VAL A 104 0.82 12.07 5.79
N ILE A 105 0.99 10.82 6.15
CA ILE A 105 1.90 9.90 5.46
C ILE A 105 1.14 8.68 4.96
N TYR A 106 1.48 8.25 3.76
CA TYR A 106 0.97 7.01 3.18
C TYR A 106 1.99 5.91 3.37
N TYR A 107 1.54 4.75 3.79
CA TYR A 107 2.37 3.56 3.92
C TYR A 107 1.80 2.40 3.12
N ASP A 108 2.66 1.78 2.35
CA ASP A 108 2.36 0.52 1.67
C ASP A 108 3.62 -0.33 1.52
N CYS A 109 3.40 -1.62 1.26
CA CYS A 109 4.47 -2.59 1.01
C CYS A 109 4.39 -3.10 -0.43
N THR A 110 5.57 -3.36 -0.98
CA THR A 110 5.71 -4.13 -2.22
C THR A 110 6.77 -5.21 -2.04
N ASN A 111 6.92 -6.10 -3.01
CA ASN A 111 7.99 -7.07 -2.99
C ASN A 111 8.67 -7.16 -4.36
N TYR A 112 9.95 -7.53 -4.33
CA TYR A 112 10.76 -7.77 -5.51
C TYR A 112 11.24 -9.21 -5.49
N TYR A 113 11.02 -9.94 -6.58
CA TYR A 113 11.50 -11.30 -6.73
C TYR A 113 12.91 -11.34 -7.33
N PHE A 114 13.59 -12.46 -7.12
CA PHE A 114 14.89 -12.75 -7.71
C PHE A 114 14.76 -13.97 -8.61
N GLU A 115 15.43 -13.96 -9.74
CA GLU A 115 15.44 -15.12 -10.64
C GLU A 115 16.24 -16.33 -10.09
N SER A 116 16.97 -16.12 -8.98
CA SER A 116 17.63 -17.21 -8.25
C SER A 116 16.64 -17.97 -7.38
N GLU A 117 16.71 -19.29 -7.37
CA GLU A 117 15.89 -20.17 -6.52
C GLU A 117 16.43 -20.34 -5.10
N GLU A 118 17.66 -19.86 -4.82
CA GLU A 118 18.28 -20.00 -3.51
C GLU A 118 17.89 -18.89 -2.54
N GLU A 119 17.49 -19.27 -1.33
CA GLU A 119 17.31 -18.33 -0.21
C GLU A 119 18.67 -17.88 0.35
N CYS A 120 18.82 -16.59 0.60
CA CYS A 120 20.02 -16.03 1.18
C CYS A 120 19.73 -14.68 1.87
N GLY A 121 20.04 -14.58 3.16
CA GLY A 121 19.84 -13.34 3.93
C GLY A 121 18.39 -12.84 3.89
N LEU A 122 18.17 -11.65 3.34
CA LEU A 122 16.83 -11.06 3.20
C LEU A 122 16.00 -11.73 2.09
N ARG A 123 16.65 -12.38 1.14
CA ARG A 123 16.00 -13.06 0.03
C ARG A 123 15.43 -14.40 0.52
N GLN A 124 14.12 -14.44 0.74
CA GLN A 124 13.40 -15.58 1.31
C GLN A 124 12.12 -15.86 0.52
N TYR A 125 11.67 -17.11 0.52
CA TYR A 125 10.36 -17.45 -0.02
C TYR A 125 9.25 -16.83 0.82
N GLY A 126 8.26 -16.22 0.17
CA GLY A 126 7.16 -15.56 0.82
C GLY A 126 5.98 -15.35 -0.11
N HIS A 127 5.02 -14.56 0.32
CA HIS A 127 3.84 -14.24 -0.49
C HIS A 127 4.20 -13.23 -1.59
N SER A 128 4.44 -13.73 -2.80
CA SER A 128 4.71 -12.89 -3.96
C SER A 128 3.43 -12.21 -4.47
N LYS A 129 3.43 -10.87 -4.59
CA LYS A 129 2.31 -10.11 -5.18
C LYS A 129 2.12 -10.45 -6.67
N GLU A 130 3.18 -10.86 -7.36
CA GLU A 130 3.16 -11.29 -8.76
C GLU A 130 2.90 -12.80 -8.94
N SER A 131 2.63 -13.53 -7.86
CA SER A 131 2.46 -14.99 -7.88
C SER A 131 3.67 -15.75 -8.48
N ARG A 132 4.87 -15.22 -8.30
CA ARG A 132 6.12 -15.84 -8.72
C ARG A 132 6.56 -16.91 -7.72
N PRO A 133 7.10 -18.05 -8.18
CA PRO A 133 7.61 -19.11 -7.31
C PRO A 133 9.04 -18.84 -6.79
N ASN A 134 9.52 -17.63 -6.91
CA ASN A 134 10.88 -17.23 -6.59
C ASN A 134 11.00 -16.60 -5.21
N PRO A 135 12.18 -16.64 -4.56
CA PRO A 135 12.44 -15.87 -3.35
C PRO A 135 12.30 -14.37 -3.60
N ILE A 136 11.78 -13.68 -2.59
CA ILE A 136 11.49 -12.24 -2.62
C ILE A 136 12.19 -11.50 -1.50
N VAL A 137 12.26 -10.19 -1.60
CA VAL A 137 12.43 -9.25 -0.50
C VAL A 137 11.19 -8.37 -0.42
N GLN A 138 10.83 -7.93 0.78
CA GLN A 138 9.74 -6.98 0.98
C GLN A 138 10.30 -5.59 1.20
N MET A 139 9.68 -4.60 0.58
CA MET A 139 9.96 -3.19 0.77
C MET A 139 8.73 -2.49 1.33
N GLY A 140 8.88 -1.87 2.50
CA GLY A 140 7.90 -0.93 3.02
C GLY A 140 8.34 0.49 2.70
N LEU A 141 7.42 1.34 2.24
CA LEU A 141 7.68 2.72 1.86
C LEU A 141 6.73 3.67 2.58
N PHE A 142 7.26 4.75 3.13
CA PHE A 142 6.49 5.93 3.50
C PHE A 142 6.66 7.03 2.47
N THR A 143 5.55 7.63 2.07
CA THR A 143 5.54 8.89 1.31
C THR A 143 4.81 9.98 2.10
N ASP A 144 5.10 11.24 1.82
CA ASP A 144 4.31 12.35 2.32
C ASP A 144 2.99 12.50 1.54
N LYS A 145 2.17 13.48 1.92
CA LYS A 145 0.87 13.76 1.29
C LYS A 145 0.97 14.03 -0.21
N ASP A 146 2.11 14.51 -0.67
CA ASP A 146 2.35 14.85 -2.07
C ASP A 146 3.01 13.70 -2.86
N GLY A 147 3.14 12.53 -2.24
CA GLY A 147 3.71 11.32 -2.84
C GLY A 147 5.24 11.30 -2.90
N ILE A 148 5.92 12.24 -2.24
CA ILE A 148 7.37 12.25 -2.23
C ILE A 148 7.87 11.28 -1.15
N PRO A 149 8.77 10.32 -1.48
CA PRO A 149 9.30 9.37 -0.52
C PRO A 149 9.91 10.04 0.72
N LEU A 150 9.61 9.50 1.90
CA LEU A 150 10.16 9.90 3.19
C LEU A 150 11.22 8.89 3.63
N ALA A 151 10.81 7.65 3.79
CA ALA A 151 11.65 6.58 4.27
C ALA A 151 11.16 5.24 3.72
N PHE A 152 12.08 4.29 3.61
CA PHE A 152 11.76 2.91 3.28
C PHE A 152 12.53 1.92 4.17
N CYS A 153 12.04 0.70 4.22
CA CYS A 153 12.76 -0.42 4.82
C CYS A 153 12.72 -1.64 3.90
N ILE A 154 13.76 -2.46 4.00
CA ILE A 154 13.82 -3.76 3.32
C ILE A 154 13.75 -4.84 4.38
N ASN A 155 12.86 -5.80 4.18
CA ASN A 155 12.62 -6.92 5.10
C ASN A 155 12.77 -8.26 4.38
N PRO A 156 13.01 -9.35 5.13
CA PRO A 156 12.99 -10.70 4.56
C PRO A 156 11.66 -11.00 3.88
N GLY A 157 11.70 -11.76 2.77
CA GLY A 157 10.52 -12.08 1.99
C GLY A 157 9.45 -12.88 2.73
N ASN A 158 9.83 -13.61 3.77
CA ASN A 158 8.92 -14.41 4.61
C ASN A 158 8.31 -13.62 5.79
N LYS A 159 8.69 -12.34 5.98
CA LYS A 159 8.14 -11.50 7.05
C LYS A 159 6.70 -11.05 6.72
N ALA A 160 5.81 -11.05 7.71
CA ALA A 160 4.46 -10.54 7.52
C ALA A 160 4.47 -9.02 7.33
N GLU A 161 3.79 -8.50 6.30
CA GLU A 161 3.74 -7.07 5.97
C GLU A 161 3.25 -6.22 7.15
N THR A 162 2.27 -6.71 7.93
CA THR A 162 1.73 -6.03 9.12
C THR A 162 2.77 -5.73 10.19
N THR A 163 3.87 -6.46 10.23
CA THR A 163 4.93 -6.28 11.24
C THR A 163 6.01 -5.29 10.78
N THR A 164 5.92 -4.75 9.58
CA THR A 164 6.93 -3.85 9.00
C THR A 164 6.66 -2.38 9.29
N LEU A 165 5.41 -2.02 9.58
CA LEU A 165 4.96 -0.65 9.81
C LEU A 165 5.61 -0.04 11.06
N LYS A 166 5.40 -0.62 12.23
CA LYS A 166 5.88 -0.10 13.52
C LYS A 166 7.38 0.20 13.57
N PRO A 167 8.29 -0.72 13.14
CA PRO A 167 9.73 -0.41 13.15
C PRO A 167 10.10 0.78 12.27
N LEU A 168 9.37 1.00 11.16
CA LEU A 168 9.64 2.12 10.27
C LEU A 168 9.08 3.44 10.84
N GLU A 169 7.95 3.41 11.55
CA GLU A 169 7.45 4.57 12.31
C GLU A 169 8.38 5.00 13.44
N ASP A 170 8.91 4.05 14.19
CA ASP A 170 9.89 4.32 15.24
C ASP A 170 11.12 5.02 14.65
N LYS A 171 11.58 4.59 13.48
CA LYS A 171 12.65 5.24 12.72
C LYS A 171 12.29 6.68 12.33
N LEU A 172 11.06 6.93 11.84
CA LEU A 172 10.61 8.29 11.49
C LEU A 172 10.68 9.21 12.71
N ARG A 173 10.26 8.73 13.87
CA ARG A 173 10.30 9.51 15.11
C ARG A 173 11.74 9.79 15.53
N GLU A 174 12.59 8.77 15.59
CA GLU A 174 13.93 8.86 16.17
C GLU A 174 14.94 9.60 15.27
N LYS A 175 14.89 9.34 13.95
CA LYS A 175 15.89 9.87 13.01
C LYS A 175 15.40 11.06 12.19
N PHE A 176 14.10 11.12 11.90
CA PHE A 176 13.54 12.19 11.05
C PHE A 176 12.88 13.31 11.87
N GLY A 177 12.58 13.08 13.16
CA GLY A 177 11.91 14.05 14.03
C GLY A 177 10.44 14.27 13.69
N ILE A 178 9.80 13.28 13.05
CA ILE A 178 8.38 13.31 12.69
C ILE A 178 7.61 12.59 13.80
N SER A 179 6.92 13.36 14.67
CA SER A 179 6.16 12.82 15.81
C SER A 179 4.65 12.95 15.66
N LYS A 180 4.19 14.03 14.98
CA LYS A 180 2.77 14.33 14.72
C LYS A 180 2.43 13.89 13.31
N VAL A 181 1.69 12.78 13.17
CA VAL A 181 1.43 12.22 11.86
C VAL A 181 0.13 11.42 11.83
N VAL A 182 -0.59 11.55 10.72
CA VAL A 182 -1.68 10.66 10.36
C VAL A 182 -1.14 9.59 9.42
N VAL A 183 -1.16 8.33 9.86
CA VAL A 183 -0.71 7.18 9.06
C VAL A 183 -1.89 6.64 8.24
N CYS A 184 -1.76 6.67 6.93
CA CYS A 184 -2.77 6.16 6.01
C CYS A 184 -2.31 4.83 5.37
N THR A 185 -3.06 3.74 5.64
CA THR A 185 -2.71 2.40 5.20
C THR A 185 -3.85 1.71 4.45
N ASP A 186 -3.52 0.63 3.74
CA ASP A 186 -4.52 -0.26 3.16
C ASP A 186 -5.08 -1.26 4.20
N GLY A 187 -6.12 -2.02 3.80
CA GLY A 187 -6.77 -3.01 4.69
C GLY A 187 -5.90 -4.23 5.02
N GLY A 188 -4.86 -4.51 4.25
CA GLY A 188 -3.89 -5.58 4.51
C GLY A 188 -2.94 -5.25 5.66
N LEU A 189 -2.64 -3.96 5.82
CA LEU A 189 -1.74 -3.43 6.84
C LEU A 189 -2.47 -2.97 8.10
N ALA A 190 -3.80 -2.91 8.06
CA ALA A 190 -4.68 -2.40 9.11
C ALA A 190 -4.94 -3.42 10.23
N SER A 191 -3.92 -4.09 10.74
CA SER A 191 -4.08 -4.93 11.92
C SER A 191 -4.53 -4.10 13.11
N TYR A 192 -5.27 -4.71 14.03
CA TYR A 192 -5.70 -4.03 15.24
C TYR A 192 -4.50 -3.51 16.07
N GLU A 193 -3.42 -4.29 16.13
CA GLU A 193 -2.18 -3.92 16.81
C GLU A 193 -1.53 -2.67 16.19
N ASN A 194 -1.55 -2.54 14.85
CA ASN A 194 -1.08 -1.34 14.17
C ASN A 194 -1.95 -0.13 14.50
N ARG A 195 -3.28 -0.26 14.48
CA ARG A 195 -4.19 0.84 14.85
C ARG A 195 -3.99 1.32 16.29
N LEU A 196 -3.80 0.39 17.24
CA LEU A 196 -3.48 0.75 18.62
C LEU A 196 -2.14 1.48 18.73
N ASN A 197 -1.12 1.03 17.97
CA ASN A 197 0.17 1.70 17.96
C ASN A 197 0.06 3.12 17.38
N ASP A 198 -0.76 3.31 16.35
CA ASP A 198 -0.95 4.60 15.69
C ASP A 198 -1.86 5.56 16.47
N HIS A 199 -2.65 5.03 17.42
CA HIS A 199 -3.50 5.82 18.32
C HIS A 199 -2.75 6.40 19.55
N VAL A 200 -1.47 6.11 19.72
CA VAL A 200 -0.68 6.53 20.88
C VAL A 200 0.03 7.86 20.64
N GLY A 201 -0.14 8.81 21.58
CA GLY A 201 0.53 10.11 21.57
C GLY A 201 -0.09 11.10 20.59
N GLU A 202 0.69 11.72 19.73
CA GLU A 202 0.25 12.70 18.73
C GLU A 202 0.07 12.06 17.33
N ARG A 203 -0.15 10.76 17.27
CA ARG A 203 -0.40 10.02 16.03
C ARG A 203 -1.87 9.70 15.88
N ALA A 204 -2.29 9.53 14.63
CA ALA A 204 -3.61 9.08 14.26
C ALA A 204 -3.54 8.19 13.04
N PHE A 205 -4.61 7.45 12.75
CA PHE A 205 -4.65 6.57 11.60
C PHE A 205 -5.86 6.81 10.69
N ILE A 206 -5.68 6.49 9.42
CA ILE A 206 -6.76 6.30 8.44
C ILE A 206 -6.49 4.96 7.77
N THR A 207 -7.44 4.02 7.82
CA THR A 207 -7.22 2.71 7.24
C THR A 207 -8.46 2.15 6.58
N VAL A 208 -8.26 1.36 5.53
CA VAL A 208 -9.34 0.65 4.85
C VAL A 208 -9.91 -0.43 5.76
N GLN A 209 -11.24 -0.47 5.91
CA GLN A 209 -11.94 -1.47 6.68
C GLN A 209 -12.81 -2.34 5.79
N SER A 210 -12.52 -3.64 5.72
CA SER A 210 -13.42 -4.59 5.05
C SER A 210 -14.74 -4.68 5.78
N LEU A 211 -15.83 -4.27 5.14
CA LEU A 211 -17.19 -4.36 5.70
C LEU A 211 -17.65 -5.80 5.88
N LYS A 212 -17.11 -6.75 5.11
CA LYS A 212 -17.40 -8.19 5.26
C LYS A 212 -16.81 -8.80 6.55
N LYS A 213 -15.85 -8.10 7.20
CA LYS A 213 -15.14 -8.59 8.39
C LYS A 213 -15.56 -7.92 9.69
N ILE A 214 -16.46 -6.94 9.65
CA ILE A 214 -17.01 -6.31 10.87
C ILE A 214 -18.20 -7.11 11.41
N GLU A 215 -18.62 -6.82 12.64
CA GLU A 215 -19.76 -7.49 13.29
C GLU A 215 -21.06 -7.32 12.50
N LYS A 216 -21.96 -8.31 12.57
CA LYS A 216 -23.21 -8.34 11.78
C LYS A 216 -24.05 -7.07 11.96
N HIS A 217 -24.23 -6.59 13.20
CA HIS A 217 -25.01 -5.38 13.46
C HIS A 217 -24.39 -4.12 12.82
N LEU A 218 -23.06 -4.08 12.69
CA LEU A 218 -22.35 -3.00 11.98
C LEU A 218 -22.49 -3.16 10.46
N GLN A 219 -22.48 -4.41 9.95
CA GLN A 219 -22.78 -4.68 8.53
C GLN A 219 -24.19 -4.21 8.16
N GLU A 220 -25.19 -4.58 8.96
CA GLU A 220 -26.58 -4.15 8.77
C GLU A 220 -26.70 -2.61 8.80
N TRP A 221 -26.01 -1.95 9.72
CA TRP A 221 -25.97 -0.51 9.75
C TRP A 221 -25.28 0.06 8.50
N ALA A 222 -24.13 -0.48 8.08
CA ALA A 222 -23.39 -0.02 6.92
C ALA A 222 -24.16 -0.13 5.61
N LEU A 223 -25.00 -1.17 5.50
CA LEU A 223 -25.79 -1.49 4.29
C LEU A 223 -27.19 -0.87 4.27
N LYS A 224 -27.59 -0.13 5.31
CA LYS A 224 -28.88 0.60 5.27
C LYS A 224 -28.90 1.57 4.10
N THR A 225 -30.03 1.68 3.43
CA THR A 225 -30.20 2.54 2.25
C THR A 225 -30.44 4.02 2.61
N THR A 226 -30.90 4.31 3.81
CA THR A 226 -31.25 5.66 4.29
C THR A 226 -30.18 6.30 5.15
N GLY A 227 -30.19 7.65 5.26
CA GLY A 227 -29.30 8.41 6.14
C GLY A 227 -27.89 8.61 5.51
N TRP A 228 -27.83 8.76 4.20
CA TRP A 228 -26.60 9.02 3.46
C TRP A 228 -26.43 10.51 3.17
N LYS A 229 -25.22 11.03 3.32
CA LYS A 229 -24.86 12.40 2.98
C LYS A 229 -23.99 12.42 1.73
N LEU A 230 -24.25 13.38 0.83
CA LEU A 230 -23.44 13.60 -0.36
C LEU A 230 -22.09 14.22 0.05
N VAL A 231 -21.00 13.69 -0.48
CA VAL A 231 -19.65 14.23 -0.29
C VAL A 231 -19.35 15.25 -1.37
N ASN A 232 -19.07 16.49 -0.97
CA ASN A 232 -18.64 17.57 -1.85
C ASN A 232 -17.16 17.89 -1.60
N PHE A 233 -16.27 17.55 -2.53
CA PHE A 233 -14.84 17.84 -2.39
C PHE A 233 -14.45 19.28 -2.73
N GLN A 234 -15.37 20.06 -3.32
CA GLN A 234 -15.16 21.44 -3.76
C GLN A 234 -16.02 22.45 -2.99
N GLY A 235 -16.33 22.15 -1.74
CA GLY A 235 -17.05 23.08 -0.86
C GLY A 235 -16.28 24.39 -0.62
N LYS A 236 -16.97 25.42 -0.20
CA LYS A 236 -16.40 26.78 -0.01
C LYS A 236 -15.19 26.81 0.93
N ASN A 237 -15.20 25.96 1.96
CA ASN A 237 -14.14 25.88 2.97
C ASN A 237 -13.35 24.56 2.91
N GLY A 238 -13.42 23.84 1.80
CA GLY A 238 -12.82 22.52 1.62
C GLY A 238 -13.85 21.41 1.45
N PRO A 239 -13.47 20.13 1.63
CA PRO A 239 -14.41 19.02 1.56
C PRO A 239 -15.49 19.12 2.63
N GLU A 240 -16.74 18.92 2.24
CA GLU A 240 -17.90 19.03 3.13
C GLU A 240 -18.96 17.97 2.82
N LEU A 241 -19.86 17.72 3.77
CA LEU A 241 -21.01 16.85 3.61
C LEU A 241 -22.28 17.67 3.41
N SER A 242 -23.21 17.15 2.60
CA SER A 242 -24.52 17.77 2.44
C SER A 242 -25.27 17.81 3.77
N GLU A 243 -26.07 18.85 3.97
CA GLU A 243 -27.02 18.92 5.10
C GLU A 243 -28.20 17.94 4.89
N ILE A 244 -28.56 17.67 3.65
CA ILE A 244 -29.66 16.79 3.27
C ILE A 244 -29.20 15.35 3.31
N GLU A 245 -30.06 14.48 3.82
CA GLU A 245 -29.87 13.02 3.79
C GLU A 245 -30.56 12.41 2.57
N TYR A 246 -29.96 11.36 2.04
CA TYR A 246 -30.40 10.63 0.86
C TYR A 246 -30.75 9.19 1.18
N ASP A 247 -31.72 8.64 0.41
CA ASP A 247 -32.00 7.22 0.34
C ASP A 247 -31.46 6.67 -0.97
N LEU A 248 -30.50 5.74 -0.89
CA LEU A 248 -29.82 5.16 -2.05
C LEU A 248 -30.77 4.47 -3.04
N THR A 249 -31.92 3.98 -2.55
CA THR A 249 -32.93 3.31 -3.41
C THR A 249 -33.71 4.27 -4.29
N GLN A 250 -33.74 5.55 -3.92
CA GLN A 250 -34.47 6.60 -4.64
C GLN A 250 -33.56 7.41 -5.57
N LEU A 251 -32.27 7.09 -5.62
CA LEU A 251 -31.30 7.82 -6.44
C LEU A 251 -31.31 7.32 -7.87
N ASP A 252 -31.36 8.26 -8.81
CA ASP A 252 -31.07 7.99 -10.21
C ASP A 252 -29.59 7.73 -10.43
N SER A 253 -29.24 6.50 -10.81
CA SER A 253 -27.85 6.07 -11.01
C SER A 253 -27.13 6.79 -12.12
N GLN A 254 -27.85 7.34 -13.12
CA GLN A 254 -27.23 8.13 -14.19
C GLN A 254 -26.93 9.55 -13.72
N LYS A 255 -27.88 10.18 -13.03
CA LYS A 255 -27.72 11.53 -12.46
C LYS A 255 -26.59 11.60 -11.41
N TYR A 256 -26.44 10.54 -10.61
CA TYR A 256 -25.47 10.45 -9.52
C TYR A 256 -24.31 9.50 -9.82
N ALA A 257 -24.00 9.24 -11.10
CA ALA A 257 -22.99 8.28 -11.52
C ALA A 257 -21.61 8.51 -10.88
N ASP A 258 -21.17 9.76 -10.81
CA ASP A 258 -19.87 10.17 -10.22
C ASP A 258 -19.99 10.65 -8.77
N ALA A 259 -21.19 10.61 -8.19
CA ALA A 259 -21.40 11.07 -6.83
C ALA A 259 -20.87 10.05 -5.81
N LEU A 260 -20.37 10.59 -4.69
CA LEU A 260 -19.96 9.81 -3.55
C LEU A 260 -20.85 10.18 -2.36
N PHE A 261 -21.43 9.18 -1.73
CA PHE A 261 -22.20 9.32 -0.52
C PHE A 261 -21.45 8.71 0.65
N CYS A 262 -21.65 9.22 1.86
CA CYS A 262 -21.09 8.61 3.04
C CYS A 262 -22.06 8.64 4.22
N ARG A 263 -21.79 7.79 5.17
CA ARG A 263 -22.34 7.80 6.53
C ARG A 263 -21.28 7.38 7.52
N GLU A 264 -21.39 7.77 8.77
CA GLU A 264 -20.39 7.54 9.78
C GLU A 264 -20.98 7.23 11.15
N ARG A 265 -20.22 6.54 11.99
CA ARG A 265 -20.49 6.34 13.40
C ARG A 265 -19.24 5.96 14.17
N TRP A 266 -19.18 6.31 15.43
CA TRP A 266 -18.19 5.82 16.37
C TRP A 266 -18.49 4.39 16.77
N ILE A 267 -17.45 3.56 16.82
CA ILE A 267 -17.51 2.15 17.22
C ILE A 267 -16.39 1.85 18.20
N LYS A 268 -16.63 0.89 19.09
CA LYS A 268 -15.61 0.34 19.98
C LYS A 268 -15.26 -1.06 19.52
N THR A 269 -13.99 -1.30 19.31
CA THR A 269 -13.47 -2.61 18.92
C THR A 269 -12.58 -3.12 20.03
N ARG A 270 -12.82 -4.36 20.47
CA ARG A 270 -12.05 -4.99 21.55
C ARG A 270 -11.07 -6.00 20.99
N LEU A 271 -9.81 -5.92 21.43
CA LEU A 271 -8.79 -6.92 21.08
C LEU A 271 -9.03 -8.21 21.89
N SER A 272 -9.23 -9.33 21.19
CA SER A 272 -9.53 -10.61 21.82
C SER A 272 -8.39 -11.13 22.71
N LYS A 273 -7.14 -10.77 22.43
CA LYS A 273 -5.94 -11.24 23.14
C LYS A 273 -5.63 -10.45 24.42
N THR A 274 -5.78 -9.13 24.40
CA THR A 274 -5.38 -8.25 25.50
C THR A 274 -6.56 -7.65 26.23
N GLY A 275 -7.76 -7.65 25.63
CA GLY A 275 -8.95 -7.01 26.16
C GLY A 275 -8.96 -5.49 26.01
N GLU A 276 -7.91 -4.90 25.41
CA GLU A 276 -7.84 -3.46 25.13
C GLU A 276 -8.95 -3.03 24.17
N GLU A 277 -9.52 -1.87 24.42
CA GLU A 277 -10.57 -1.29 23.59
C GLU A 277 -10.00 -0.11 22.79
N LEU A 278 -10.33 -0.07 21.50
CA LEU A 278 -10.05 1.05 20.61
C LEU A 278 -11.35 1.69 20.19
N GLU A 279 -11.53 2.96 20.53
CA GLU A 279 -12.60 3.78 20.00
C GLU A 279 -12.17 4.37 18.67
N GLN A 280 -12.95 4.11 17.63
CA GLN A 280 -12.65 4.55 16.27
C GLN A 280 -13.92 4.87 15.51
N ARG A 281 -13.80 5.73 14.52
CA ARG A 281 -14.90 6.14 13.66
C ARG A 281 -14.92 5.25 12.42
N LEU A 282 -16.04 4.57 12.17
CA LEU A 282 -16.32 3.85 10.95
C LEU A 282 -17.03 4.80 9.98
N ILE A 283 -16.38 5.11 8.87
CA ILE A 283 -16.92 5.86 7.74
C ILE A 283 -17.18 4.88 6.63
N VAL A 284 -18.42 4.82 6.14
CA VAL A 284 -18.79 3.97 5.00
C VAL A 284 -19.16 4.89 3.85
N THR A 285 -18.57 4.64 2.69
CA THR A 285 -18.92 5.35 1.45
C THR A 285 -19.70 4.45 0.50
N PHE A 286 -20.50 5.06 -0.37
CA PHE A 286 -21.21 4.41 -1.47
C PHE A 286 -21.06 5.23 -2.74
N SER A 287 -20.77 4.56 -3.88
CA SER A 287 -20.87 5.15 -5.20
C SER A 287 -21.38 4.15 -6.24
N PHE A 288 -22.14 4.64 -7.21
CA PHE A 288 -22.62 3.84 -8.34
C PHE A 288 -21.46 3.34 -9.20
N LYS A 289 -20.46 4.18 -9.44
CA LYS A 289 -19.25 3.81 -10.20
C LYS A 289 -18.51 2.62 -9.58
N TYR A 290 -18.35 2.61 -8.25
CA TYR A 290 -17.69 1.50 -7.55
C TYR A 290 -18.58 0.24 -7.54
N ARG A 291 -19.90 0.40 -7.40
CA ARG A 291 -20.88 -0.69 -7.54
C ARG A 291 -20.74 -1.40 -8.89
N ASP A 292 -20.75 -0.62 -9.97
CA ASP A 292 -20.72 -1.16 -11.32
C ASP A 292 -19.35 -1.80 -11.64
N TYR A 293 -18.27 -1.23 -11.12
CA TYR A 293 -16.94 -1.84 -11.17
C TYR A 293 -16.90 -3.22 -10.48
N LEU A 294 -17.45 -3.35 -9.26
CA LEU A 294 -17.48 -4.61 -8.53
C LEU A 294 -18.34 -5.65 -9.25
N ARG A 295 -19.51 -5.27 -9.77
CA ARG A 295 -20.38 -6.13 -10.56
C ARG A 295 -19.66 -6.67 -11.79
N HIS A 296 -19.07 -5.81 -12.58
CA HIS A 296 -18.33 -6.22 -13.78
C HIS A 296 -17.15 -7.15 -13.44
N THR A 297 -16.42 -6.87 -12.37
CA THR A 297 -15.34 -7.73 -11.91
C THR A 297 -15.84 -9.10 -11.48
N ARG A 298 -16.95 -9.16 -10.75
CA ARG A 298 -17.59 -10.41 -10.31
C ARG A 298 -18.12 -11.21 -11.50
N GLU A 299 -18.79 -10.58 -12.46
CA GLU A 299 -19.26 -11.23 -13.68
C GLU A 299 -18.12 -11.94 -14.42
N LYS A 300 -16.98 -11.29 -14.59
CA LYS A 300 -15.78 -11.91 -15.18
C LYS A 300 -15.27 -13.11 -14.37
N GLN A 301 -15.32 -13.03 -13.06
CA GLN A 301 -14.88 -14.14 -12.20
C GLN A 301 -15.87 -15.30 -12.23
N ILE A 302 -17.18 -15.04 -12.28
CA ILE A 302 -18.23 -16.05 -12.44
C ILE A 302 -18.09 -16.75 -13.80
N ALA A 303 -17.85 -16.01 -14.88
CA ALA A 303 -17.61 -16.59 -16.19
C ALA A 303 -16.41 -17.56 -16.18
N ARG A 304 -15.31 -17.17 -15.54
CA ARG A 304 -14.13 -18.05 -15.35
C ARG A 304 -14.42 -19.26 -14.47
N ALA A 305 -15.25 -19.10 -13.42
CA ALA A 305 -15.67 -20.20 -12.56
C ALA A 305 -16.47 -21.24 -13.37
N ASN A 306 -17.39 -20.81 -14.24
CA ASN A 306 -18.13 -21.69 -15.15
C ASN A 306 -17.19 -22.45 -16.10
N GLU A 307 -16.22 -21.77 -16.73
CA GLU A 307 -15.24 -22.45 -17.56
C GLU A 307 -14.44 -23.54 -16.83
N ILE A 308 -14.12 -23.28 -15.53
CA ILE A 308 -13.41 -24.27 -14.69
C ILE A 308 -14.31 -25.48 -14.39
N ILE A 309 -15.60 -25.25 -14.13
CA ILE A 309 -16.60 -26.32 -13.91
C ILE A 309 -16.75 -27.16 -15.18
N ASP A 310 -16.97 -26.52 -16.33
CA ASP A 310 -17.18 -27.19 -17.61
C ASP A 310 -15.97 -28.05 -18.04
N LYS A 311 -14.76 -27.59 -17.73
CA LYS A 311 -13.53 -28.34 -17.98
C LYS A 311 -13.23 -29.43 -16.94
N GLY A 312 -14.06 -29.60 -15.91
CA GLY A 312 -13.82 -30.55 -14.81
C GLY A 312 -12.55 -30.24 -14.00
N ALA A 313 -12.04 -28.99 -14.07
CA ALA A 313 -10.77 -28.58 -13.49
C ALA A 313 -10.89 -27.89 -12.11
N ALA A 314 -12.02 -28.05 -11.41
CA ALA A 314 -12.29 -27.36 -10.15
C ALA A 314 -11.24 -27.67 -9.06
N GLY A 315 -10.81 -28.94 -8.91
CA GLY A 315 -9.75 -29.35 -8.01
C GLY A 315 -9.97 -28.85 -6.58
N LYS A 316 -8.91 -28.26 -5.97
CA LYS A 316 -9.02 -27.60 -4.67
C LYS A 316 -9.73 -26.25 -4.82
N LEU A 317 -10.80 -26.03 -4.06
CA LEU A 317 -11.56 -24.78 -4.10
C LEU A 317 -10.74 -23.61 -3.55
N GLY A 318 -10.87 -22.46 -4.18
CA GLY A 318 -10.24 -21.21 -3.77
C GLY A 318 -10.99 -20.54 -2.62
N LYS A 319 -10.25 -19.86 -1.74
CA LYS A 319 -10.79 -19.02 -0.65
C LYS A 319 -10.39 -17.54 -0.79
N SER A 320 -9.49 -17.24 -1.72
CA SER A 320 -9.01 -15.89 -1.95
C SER A 320 -10.05 -15.07 -2.72
N GLN A 321 -10.15 -13.78 -2.39
CA GLN A 321 -11.04 -12.84 -3.08
C GLN A 321 -10.74 -12.72 -4.59
N ASN A 322 -9.51 -12.99 -5.01
CA ASN A 322 -9.10 -12.93 -6.42
C ASN A 322 -9.23 -14.28 -7.16
N ASP A 323 -9.55 -15.38 -6.45
CA ASP A 323 -9.67 -16.69 -7.05
C ASP A 323 -11.12 -16.96 -7.50
N PRO A 324 -11.39 -17.13 -8.81
CA PRO A 324 -12.72 -17.48 -9.31
C PRO A 324 -13.33 -18.74 -8.67
N LYS A 325 -12.48 -19.68 -8.24
CA LYS A 325 -12.91 -20.93 -7.60
C LYS A 325 -13.67 -20.72 -6.28
N ARG A 326 -13.62 -19.51 -5.68
CA ARG A 326 -14.45 -19.21 -4.49
C ARG A 326 -15.96 -19.24 -4.77
N PHE A 327 -16.33 -19.04 -6.03
CA PHE A 327 -17.72 -19.12 -6.49
C PHE A 327 -18.14 -20.55 -6.89
N ILE A 328 -17.29 -21.54 -6.67
CA ILE A 328 -17.58 -22.94 -6.94
C ILE A 328 -17.87 -23.64 -5.61
N LYS A 329 -18.98 -24.34 -5.52
CA LYS A 329 -19.27 -25.29 -4.45
C LYS A 329 -19.09 -26.73 -4.94
N GLN A 330 -18.66 -27.59 -4.03
CA GLN A 330 -18.52 -29.02 -4.26
C GLN A 330 -19.61 -29.72 -3.48
N GLU A 331 -20.37 -30.57 -4.13
CA GLU A 331 -21.37 -31.46 -3.54
C GLU A 331 -20.92 -32.91 -3.70
N SER A 332 -21.12 -33.70 -2.65
CA SER A 332 -20.70 -35.09 -2.62
C SER A 332 -21.88 -36.01 -2.22
N CYS A 333 -23.10 -35.49 -2.30
CA CYS A 333 -24.32 -36.23 -1.97
C CYS A 333 -25.21 -36.40 -3.21
N THR A 334 -25.92 -37.49 -3.29
CA THR A 334 -27.04 -37.69 -4.25
C THR A 334 -28.22 -36.82 -3.87
N GLU A 335 -29.22 -36.65 -4.78
CA GLU A 335 -30.47 -35.96 -4.47
C GLU A 335 -31.23 -36.58 -3.28
N ASP A 336 -31.04 -37.85 -3.01
CA ASP A 336 -31.63 -38.60 -1.87
C ASP A 336 -30.78 -38.44 -0.57
N GLY A 337 -29.69 -37.64 -0.56
CA GLY A 337 -28.87 -37.35 0.61
C GLY A 337 -27.82 -38.43 0.95
N GLU A 338 -27.66 -39.45 0.10
CA GLU A 338 -26.59 -40.45 0.26
C GLU A 338 -25.22 -39.91 -0.21
N LEU A 339 -24.15 -40.37 0.43
CA LEU A 339 -22.77 -40.00 0.03
C LEU A 339 -22.45 -40.55 -1.37
N ALA A 340 -22.31 -39.67 -2.33
CA ALA A 340 -21.92 -40.05 -3.69
C ALA A 340 -20.40 -40.19 -3.79
N GLY A 341 -19.94 -41.24 -4.48
CA GLY A 341 -18.52 -41.41 -4.84
C GLY A 341 -18.01 -40.39 -5.88
N ILE A 342 -18.92 -39.67 -6.54
CA ILE A 342 -18.65 -38.70 -7.57
C ILE A 342 -18.88 -37.30 -7.01
N LYS A 343 -17.87 -36.45 -7.12
CA LYS A 343 -17.94 -35.04 -6.75
C LYS A 343 -18.54 -34.24 -7.89
N THR A 344 -19.60 -33.51 -7.60
CA THR A 344 -20.20 -32.54 -8.53
C THR A 344 -19.78 -31.12 -8.15
N PHE A 345 -19.60 -30.29 -9.14
CA PHE A 345 -19.25 -28.89 -8.95
C PHE A 345 -20.32 -28.01 -9.59
N SER A 346 -20.76 -27.00 -8.85
CA SER A 346 -21.76 -26.04 -9.31
C SER A 346 -21.39 -24.64 -8.82
N LEU A 347 -22.05 -23.59 -9.36
CA LEU A 347 -21.90 -22.25 -8.85
C LEU A 347 -22.48 -22.13 -7.43
N ASN A 348 -21.76 -21.44 -6.57
CA ASN A 348 -22.20 -21.10 -5.22
C ASN A 348 -23.01 -19.80 -5.25
N GLN A 349 -24.31 -19.92 -5.54
CA GLN A 349 -25.23 -18.80 -5.65
C GLN A 349 -25.31 -17.99 -4.34
N GLU A 350 -25.29 -18.67 -3.19
CA GLU A 350 -25.30 -18.02 -1.88
C GLU A 350 -24.09 -17.09 -1.69
N MET A 351 -22.89 -17.52 -2.09
CA MET A 351 -21.68 -16.71 -2.03
C MET A 351 -21.77 -15.49 -2.97
N ILE A 352 -22.36 -15.66 -4.15
CA ILE A 352 -22.57 -14.57 -5.10
C ILE A 352 -23.48 -13.51 -4.48
N GLU A 353 -24.64 -13.92 -3.97
CA GLU A 353 -25.62 -13.03 -3.32
C GLU A 353 -25.04 -12.33 -2.08
N GLN A 354 -24.27 -13.05 -1.26
CA GLN A 354 -23.58 -12.47 -0.12
C GLN A 354 -22.60 -11.37 -0.54
N GLU A 355 -21.84 -11.55 -1.63
CA GLU A 355 -20.92 -10.54 -2.13
C GLU A 355 -21.65 -9.34 -2.76
N GLU A 356 -22.76 -9.56 -3.45
CA GLU A 356 -23.58 -8.51 -4.09
C GLU A 356 -24.10 -7.46 -3.12
N ARG A 357 -24.38 -7.87 -1.88
CA ARG A 357 -24.85 -6.96 -0.82
C ARG A 357 -23.88 -5.81 -0.54
N PHE A 358 -22.59 -6.00 -0.83
CA PHE A 358 -21.55 -5.01 -0.55
C PHE A 358 -21.15 -4.18 -1.78
N ASP A 359 -21.87 -4.33 -2.90
CA ASP A 359 -21.56 -3.60 -4.13
C ASP A 359 -21.72 -2.08 -3.98
N GLY A 360 -20.65 -1.36 -4.27
CA GLY A 360 -20.61 0.09 -4.16
C GLY A 360 -20.23 0.61 -2.77
N PHE A 361 -20.18 -0.25 -1.75
CA PHE A 361 -19.84 0.13 -0.39
C PHE A 361 -18.35 -0.05 -0.10
N TYR A 362 -17.76 0.94 0.58
CA TYR A 362 -16.36 0.94 0.97
C TYR A 362 -16.22 1.46 2.39
N GLY A 363 -15.42 0.80 3.22
CA GLY A 363 -15.25 1.15 4.62
C GLY A 363 -13.90 1.74 4.93
N ILE A 364 -13.88 2.76 5.80
CA ILE A 364 -12.69 3.42 6.34
C ILE A 364 -12.85 3.46 7.86
N CYS A 365 -11.78 3.18 8.59
CA CYS A 365 -11.69 3.43 10.02
C CYS A 365 -10.63 4.48 10.33
N THR A 366 -10.89 5.32 11.32
CA THR A 366 -10.00 6.37 11.79
C THR A 366 -10.30 6.71 13.25
N ASP A 367 -9.32 7.25 13.96
CA ASP A 367 -9.48 7.86 15.30
C ASP A 367 -9.58 9.39 15.24
N LEU A 368 -9.53 9.98 14.04
CA LEU A 368 -9.65 11.43 13.82
C LEU A 368 -11.11 11.89 13.97
N GLU A 369 -11.28 13.08 14.56
CA GLU A 369 -12.56 13.80 14.68
C GLU A 369 -12.86 14.74 13.50
N ASP A 370 -11.91 14.91 12.58
CA ASP A 370 -12.03 15.77 11.41
C ASP A 370 -13.24 15.41 10.56
N ASN A 371 -13.66 16.35 9.68
CA ASN A 371 -14.78 16.13 8.78
C ASN A 371 -14.59 14.85 7.94
N ALA A 372 -15.60 13.98 7.89
CA ALA A 372 -15.53 12.73 7.15
C ALA A 372 -15.18 12.91 5.67
N ALA A 373 -15.61 14.02 5.05
CA ALA A 373 -15.24 14.32 3.66
C ALA A 373 -13.74 14.57 3.49
N GLU A 374 -13.07 15.18 4.47
CA GLU A 374 -11.61 15.34 4.46
C GLU A 374 -10.90 14.01 4.64
N ILE A 375 -11.37 13.16 5.56
CA ILE A 375 -10.81 11.82 5.78
C ILE A 375 -10.94 10.96 4.52
N ILE A 376 -12.10 11.00 3.86
CA ILE A 376 -12.34 10.29 2.59
C ILE A 376 -11.36 10.79 1.52
N LYS A 377 -11.15 12.11 1.43
CA LYS A 377 -10.19 12.71 0.49
C LYS A 377 -8.75 12.25 0.78
N LEU A 378 -8.35 12.24 2.05
CA LEU A 378 -7.03 11.77 2.46
C LEU A 378 -6.85 10.28 2.14
N ASN A 379 -7.83 9.44 2.47
CA ASN A 379 -7.78 8.02 2.11
C ASN A 379 -7.70 7.81 0.58
N GLY A 380 -8.41 8.64 -0.19
CA GLY A 380 -8.35 8.62 -1.66
C GLY A 380 -6.97 8.95 -2.23
N GLY A 381 -6.14 9.76 -1.53
CA GLY A 381 -4.76 10.06 -1.91
C GLY A 381 -3.79 8.87 -1.80
N ARG A 382 -4.18 7.79 -1.15
CA ARG A 382 -3.32 6.62 -0.93
C ARG A 382 -2.82 5.96 -2.22
N TRP A 383 -3.56 6.06 -3.33
CA TRP A 383 -3.11 5.52 -4.62
C TRP A 383 -1.76 6.10 -5.10
N ILE A 384 -1.37 7.29 -4.61
CA ILE A 384 -0.11 7.95 -4.96
C ILE A 384 1.10 7.07 -4.63
N ILE A 385 1.06 6.32 -3.52
CA ILE A 385 2.17 5.44 -3.15
C ILE A 385 2.31 4.24 -4.10
N GLU A 386 1.20 3.76 -4.67
CA GLU A 386 1.25 2.67 -5.65
C GLU A 386 2.03 3.09 -6.91
N ASP A 387 1.94 4.36 -7.31
CA ASP A 387 2.71 4.91 -8.43
C ASP A 387 4.22 5.00 -8.12
N CYS A 388 4.61 5.11 -6.85
CA CYS A 388 6.02 5.08 -6.46
C CYS A 388 6.67 3.70 -6.64
N PHE A 389 5.90 2.63 -6.73
CA PHE A 389 6.39 1.27 -6.92
C PHE A 389 6.49 0.86 -8.41
N ARG A 390 5.92 1.62 -9.31
CA ARG A 390 5.95 1.41 -10.78
C ARG A 390 7.18 2.04 -11.42
#